data_4916dbdcb10bdc6b3bdea835d7464898
#
_entry.id   4916dbdcb10bdc6b3bdea835d7464898
#
_cell.length_a   1.000
_cell.length_b   1.000
_cell.length_c   1.000
_cell.angle_alpha   90.00
_cell.angle_beta   90.00
_cell.angle_gamma   90.00
#
_symmetry.space_group_name_H-M   'P 1'
#
loop_
_entity.id
_entity.type
_entity.pdbx_description
1 polymer ?
#
loop_
_entity_poly.entity_id
_entity_poly.type
_entity_poly.pdbx_seq_one_letter_code
_entity_poly.pdbx_strand_id
1 'polypeptide(L)'
;MKIVTAAVLAALIAAAAPAFAANSFSDQLKKLSPLQQRATLRRAVLDEGKYCRRIGPVAYQGPYKNLEMWTVQCDRDAAYAAFIGQDGSVQVRPCADLASLKLPTCRLPKPAPARK
;
A
#
# COMPACT_ATOMS: atom_id res chain seq x y z
N MET A 1 63.66 1.56 20.10
CA MET A 1 62.33 1.46 20.66
C MET A 1 61.29 1.54 19.59
N LYS A 2 60.58 0.50 19.43
CA LYS A 2 59.55 0.46 18.40
C LYS A 2 58.20 0.52 19.05
N ILE A 3 57.45 1.55 18.71
CA ILE A 3 56.07 1.65 19.12
C ILE A 3 55.21 1.03 18.06
N VAL A 4 54.61 -0.08 18.40
CA VAL A 4 53.65 -0.71 17.53
C VAL A 4 52.29 -0.14 17.89
N THR A 5 51.86 0.80 17.10
CA THR A 5 50.49 1.26 17.13
C THR A 5 49.64 0.22 16.41
N ALA A 6 49.01 -0.59 17.17
CA ALA A 6 47.95 -1.45 16.62
C ALA A 6 46.76 -0.53 16.28
N ALA A 7 46.60 -0.24 15.00
CA ALA A 7 45.37 0.37 14.55
C ALA A 7 44.24 -0.66 14.67
N VAL A 8 43.46 -0.51 15.69
CA VAL A 8 42.20 -1.27 15.78
C VAL A 8 41.25 -0.66 14.76
N LEU A 9 41.19 -1.27 13.60
CA LEU A 9 40.12 -1.01 12.68
C LEU A 9 38.87 -1.62 13.30
N ALA A 10 38.10 -0.79 13.97
CA ALA A 10 36.74 -1.12 14.28
C ALA A 10 35.97 -1.14 12.97
N ALA A 11 35.82 -2.31 12.40
CA ALA A 11 34.89 -2.48 11.31
C ALA A 11 33.49 -2.27 11.88
N LEU A 12 32.95 -1.09 11.65
CA LEU A 12 31.52 -0.86 11.82
C LEU A 12 30.82 -1.68 10.75
N ILE A 13 30.50 -2.90 11.13
CA ILE A 13 29.51 -3.63 10.36
C ILE A 13 28.18 -2.95 10.65
N ALA A 14 27.81 -2.04 9.77
CA ALA A 14 26.43 -1.59 9.74
C ALA A 14 25.61 -2.84 9.42
N ALA A 15 24.97 -3.40 10.43
CA ALA A 15 23.96 -4.39 10.20
C ALA A 15 22.89 -3.73 9.32
N ALA A 16 22.94 -4.02 8.04
CA ALA A 16 21.82 -3.68 7.17
C ALA A 16 20.63 -4.44 7.74
N ALA A 17 19.80 -3.76 8.51
CA ALA A 17 18.47 -4.27 8.82
C ALA A 17 17.85 -4.67 7.48
N PRO A 18 17.21 -5.86 7.38
CA PRO A 18 16.47 -6.18 6.19
C PRO A 18 15.54 -5.00 5.94
N ALA A 19 15.79 -4.33 4.84
CA ALA A 19 15.00 -3.20 4.47
C ALA A 19 13.63 -3.71 4.05
N PHE A 20 12.77 -3.90 5.03
CA PHE A 20 11.39 -3.56 4.80
C PHE A 20 11.40 -2.06 4.62
N ALA A 21 11.68 -1.63 3.39
CA ALA A 21 11.74 -0.22 3.11
C ALA A 21 10.40 0.36 3.49
N ALA A 22 10.42 1.26 4.45
CA ALA A 22 9.23 1.91 4.93
C ALA A 22 8.52 2.53 3.74
N ASN A 23 7.28 2.15 3.52
CA ASN A 23 6.44 2.74 2.50
C ASN A 23 5.78 3.98 3.10
N SER A 24 6.44 5.11 2.99
CA SER A 24 5.99 6.35 3.60
C SER A 24 4.63 6.81 3.07
N PHE A 25 4.32 6.51 1.82
CA PHE A 25 3.04 6.88 1.22
C PHE A 25 1.90 6.09 1.85
N SER A 26 2.05 4.79 1.98
CA SER A 26 1.05 3.96 2.64
C SER A 26 0.94 4.31 4.13
N ASP A 27 2.05 4.57 4.80
CA ASP A 27 2.05 4.97 6.20
C ASP A 27 1.31 6.30 6.43
N GLN A 28 1.53 7.27 5.54
CA GLN A 28 0.78 8.54 5.59
C GLN A 28 -0.71 8.33 5.35
N LEU A 29 -1.04 7.47 4.39
CA LEU A 29 -2.43 7.15 4.09
C LEU A 29 -3.14 6.53 5.30
N LYS A 30 -2.47 5.65 6.04
CA LYS A 30 -3.00 5.06 7.27
C LYS A 30 -3.33 6.10 8.33
N LYS A 31 -2.61 7.21 8.37
CA LYS A 31 -2.79 8.29 9.34
C LYS A 31 -3.90 9.26 8.99
N LEU A 32 -4.39 9.22 7.77
CA LEU A 32 -5.47 10.08 7.33
C LEU A 32 -6.81 9.64 7.95
N SER A 33 -7.74 10.58 8.04
CA SER A 33 -9.12 10.25 8.40
C SER A 33 -9.75 9.35 7.34
N PRO A 34 -10.79 8.58 7.67
CA PRO A 34 -11.47 7.75 6.67
C PRO A 34 -11.92 8.51 5.44
N LEU A 35 -12.41 9.73 5.61
CA LEU A 35 -12.84 10.58 4.50
C LEU A 35 -11.66 10.95 3.60
N GLN A 36 -10.53 11.31 4.18
CA GLN A 36 -9.33 11.66 3.43
C GLN A 36 -8.72 10.44 2.74
N GLN A 37 -8.75 9.26 3.38
CA GLN A 37 -8.33 8.01 2.75
C GLN A 37 -9.16 7.72 1.50
N ARG A 38 -10.47 7.86 1.60
CA ARG A 38 -11.37 7.65 0.46
C ARG A 38 -11.08 8.63 -0.66
N ALA A 39 -10.92 9.90 -0.36
CA ALA A 39 -10.64 10.91 -1.37
C ALA A 39 -9.31 10.65 -2.08
N THR A 40 -8.29 10.28 -1.35
CA THR A 40 -6.96 9.99 -1.89
C THR A 40 -6.99 8.76 -2.80
N LEU A 41 -7.61 7.68 -2.35
CA LEU A 41 -7.69 6.44 -3.13
C LEU A 41 -8.62 6.57 -4.33
N ARG A 42 -9.70 7.33 -4.21
CA ARG A 42 -10.54 7.65 -5.36
C ARG A 42 -9.74 8.36 -6.44
N ARG A 43 -8.92 9.32 -6.04
CA ARG A 43 -8.05 10.04 -6.98
C ARG A 43 -7.09 9.09 -7.68
N ALA A 44 -6.49 8.16 -6.95
CA ALA A 44 -5.60 7.16 -7.54
C ALA A 44 -6.32 6.29 -8.57
N VAL A 45 -7.53 5.86 -8.28
CA VAL A 45 -8.35 5.07 -9.21
C VAL A 45 -8.64 5.87 -10.48
N LEU A 46 -9.03 7.12 -10.35
CA LEU A 46 -9.31 7.98 -11.49
C LEU A 46 -8.08 8.27 -12.33
N ASP A 47 -6.93 8.50 -11.69
CA ASP A 47 -5.66 8.78 -12.38
C ASP A 47 -5.18 7.57 -13.20
N GLU A 48 -5.56 6.36 -12.82
CA GLU A 48 -5.29 5.14 -13.58
C GLU A 48 -6.32 4.89 -14.69
N GLY A 49 -7.19 5.84 -14.96
CA GLY A 49 -8.19 5.72 -16.00
C GLY A 49 -9.36 4.81 -15.65
N LYS A 50 -9.53 4.47 -14.39
CA LYS A 50 -10.66 3.66 -13.94
C LYS A 50 -11.81 4.56 -13.53
N TYR A 51 -13.01 4.01 -13.49
CA TYR A 51 -14.20 4.75 -13.15
C TYR A 51 -14.55 4.55 -11.67
N CYS A 52 -14.78 5.63 -10.97
CA CYS A 52 -15.23 5.61 -9.58
C CYS A 52 -16.11 6.81 -9.30
N ARG A 53 -17.39 6.65 -9.49
CA ARG A 53 -18.35 7.72 -9.29
C ARG A 53 -18.59 8.01 -7.81
N ARG A 54 -18.79 6.95 -7.03
CA ARG A 54 -19.00 7.03 -5.58
C ARG A 54 -18.00 6.17 -4.87
N ILE A 55 -17.20 6.79 -4.02
CA ILE A 55 -16.27 6.07 -3.20
C ILE A 55 -16.98 5.46 -2.00
N GLY A 56 -16.79 4.17 -1.81
CA GLY A 56 -17.23 3.45 -0.64
C GLY A 56 -16.10 3.20 0.34
N PRO A 57 -16.22 2.17 1.18
CA PRO A 57 -15.18 1.84 2.14
C PRO A 57 -13.85 1.54 1.48
N VAL A 58 -12.78 1.97 2.14
CA VAL A 58 -11.41 1.63 1.77
C VAL A 58 -10.74 0.96 2.94
N ALA A 59 -9.80 0.08 2.68
CA ALA A 59 -9.09 -0.62 3.74
C ALA A 59 -7.68 -0.99 3.32
N TYR A 60 -6.76 -0.90 4.27
CA TYR A 60 -5.43 -1.47 4.11
C TYR A 60 -5.53 -2.98 4.22
N GLN A 61 -5.00 -3.70 3.24
CA GLN A 61 -5.07 -5.15 3.23
C GLN A 61 -3.77 -5.81 3.66
N GLY A 62 -2.65 -5.20 3.44
CA GLY A 62 -1.36 -5.73 3.86
C GLY A 62 -0.27 -5.54 2.82
N PRO A 63 0.96 -5.95 3.16
CA PRO A 63 2.06 -5.92 2.22
C PRO A 63 1.91 -7.03 1.18
N TYR A 64 2.37 -6.75 -0.02
CA TYR A 64 2.56 -7.74 -1.06
C TYR A 64 3.89 -7.48 -1.74
N LYS A 65 4.85 -8.39 -1.53
CA LYS A 65 6.24 -8.15 -1.94
C LYS A 65 6.72 -6.81 -1.37
N ASN A 66 7.22 -5.91 -2.18
CA ASN A 66 7.64 -4.56 -1.76
C ASN A 66 6.56 -3.49 -1.97
N LEU A 67 5.32 -3.90 -2.17
CA LEU A 67 4.17 -3.03 -2.34
C LEU A 67 3.26 -3.10 -1.11
N GLU A 68 2.45 -2.08 -0.94
CA GLU A 68 1.40 -2.05 0.08
C GLU A 68 0.05 -2.07 -0.61
N MET A 69 -0.77 -3.05 -0.26
CA MET A 69 -2.06 -3.27 -0.90
C MET A 69 -3.19 -2.64 -0.12
N TRP A 70 -3.97 -1.83 -0.79
CA TRP A 70 -5.22 -1.26 -0.31
C TRP A 70 -6.37 -1.73 -1.16
N THR A 71 -7.55 -1.84 -0.58
CA THR A 71 -8.77 -2.15 -1.30
C THR A 71 -9.68 -0.95 -1.30
N VAL A 72 -10.35 -0.74 -2.42
CA VAL A 72 -11.21 0.42 -2.66
C VAL A 72 -12.52 -0.06 -3.24
N GLN A 73 -13.61 0.18 -2.54
CA GLN A 73 -14.93 -0.05 -3.08
C GLN A 73 -15.40 1.18 -3.82
N CYS A 74 -15.70 1.03 -5.10
CA CYS A 74 -16.26 2.09 -5.94
C CYS A 74 -17.64 1.66 -6.42
N ASP A 75 -18.60 2.55 -6.35
CA ASP A 75 -19.95 2.28 -6.80
C ASP A 75 -20.53 1.01 -6.17
N ARG A 76 -21.54 0.38 -6.77
CA ARG A 76 -22.14 -0.84 -6.21
C ARG A 76 -21.28 -2.08 -6.47
N ASP A 77 -20.74 -2.18 -7.68
CA ASP A 77 -20.19 -3.44 -8.19
C ASP A 77 -18.72 -3.33 -8.56
N ALA A 78 -18.13 -2.16 -8.44
CA ALA A 78 -16.74 -1.96 -8.81
C ALA A 78 -15.86 -1.86 -7.58
N ALA A 79 -14.91 -2.76 -7.49
CA ALA A 79 -13.90 -2.74 -6.43
C ALA A 79 -12.52 -2.90 -7.04
N TYR A 80 -11.56 -2.20 -6.47
CA TYR A 80 -10.20 -2.14 -6.96
C TYR A 80 -9.21 -2.45 -5.86
N ALA A 81 -8.07 -3.01 -6.27
CA ALA A 81 -6.89 -3.07 -5.43
C ALA A 81 -5.93 -1.98 -5.88
N ALA A 82 -5.41 -1.22 -4.93
CA ALA A 82 -4.38 -0.23 -5.16
C ALA A 82 -3.08 -0.75 -4.53
N PHE A 83 -2.07 -0.96 -5.36
CA PHE A 83 -0.74 -1.38 -4.93
C PHE A 83 0.17 -0.17 -4.94
N ILE A 84 0.63 0.23 -3.77
CA ILE A 84 1.43 1.43 -3.58
C ILE A 84 2.89 1.04 -3.42
N GLY A 85 3.74 1.56 -4.29
CA GLY A 85 5.18 1.36 -4.23
C GLY A 85 5.86 2.34 -3.28
N GLN A 86 7.09 2.03 -2.92
CA GLN A 86 7.90 2.86 -2.03
C GLN A 86 8.21 4.24 -2.63
N ASP A 87 8.22 4.31 -3.95
CA ASP A 87 8.44 5.54 -4.70
C ASP A 87 7.16 6.38 -4.88
N GLY A 88 6.05 5.95 -4.30
CA GLY A 88 4.77 6.62 -4.44
C GLY A 88 3.98 6.23 -5.68
N SER A 89 4.49 5.32 -6.49
CA SER A 89 3.74 4.80 -7.64
C SER A 89 2.53 4.00 -7.15
N VAL A 90 1.44 4.07 -7.88
CA VAL A 90 0.22 3.34 -7.57
C VAL A 90 -0.23 2.58 -8.79
N GLN A 91 -0.46 1.29 -8.64
CA GLN A 91 -1.08 0.45 -9.66
C GLN A 91 -2.47 0.08 -9.17
N VAL A 92 -3.47 0.34 -9.99
CA VAL A 92 -4.86 0.04 -9.66
C VAL A 92 -5.34 -1.07 -10.58
N ARG A 93 -5.87 -2.13 -9.99
CA ARG A 93 -6.41 -3.27 -10.73
C ARG A 93 -7.80 -3.63 -10.22
N PRO A 94 -8.72 -4.00 -11.10
CA PRO A 94 -10.01 -4.51 -10.65
C PRO A 94 -9.83 -5.74 -9.77
N CYS A 95 -10.57 -5.82 -8.69
CA CYS A 95 -10.52 -6.98 -7.79
C CYS A 95 -10.85 -8.27 -8.53
N ALA A 96 -11.75 -8.21 -9.51
CA ALA A 96 -12.13 -9.38 -10.30
C ALA A 96 -10.98 -9.98 -11.11
N ASP A 97 -9.94 -9.19 -11.42
CA ASP A 97 -8.84 -9.65 -12.25
C ASP A 97 -7.68 -10.25 -11.44
N LEU A 98 -7.68 -10.10 -10.12
CA LEU A 98 -6.51 -10.45 -9.31
C LEU A 98 -6.20 -11.93 -9.31
N ALA A 99 -7.22 -12.77 -9.24
CA ALA A 99 -7.03 -14.22 -9.21
C ALA A 99 -6.33 -14.73 -10.48
N SER A 100 -6.75 -14.26 -11.66
CA SER A 100 -6.15 -14.65 -12.93
C SER A 100 -4.71 -14.14 -13.08
N LEU A 101 -4.37 -13.04 -12.40
CA LEU A 101 -3.04 -12.47 -12.39
C LEU A 101 -2.15 -13.08 -11.29
N LYS A 102 -2.68 -14.02 -10.51
CA LYS A 102 -1.99 -14.64 -9.36
C LYS A 102 -1.58 -13.61 -8.30
N LEU A 103 -2.37 -12.57 -8.16
CA LEU A 103 -2.21 -11.55 -7.13
C LEU A 103 -3.13 -11.87 -5.95
N PRO A 104 -2.83 -11.34 -4.75
CA PRO A 104 -3.73 -11.52 -3.61
C PRO A 104 -5.12 -11.00 -3.93
N THR A 105 -6.15 -11.75 -3.56
CA THR A 105 -7.53 -11.35 -3.79
C THR A 105 -7.96 -10.26 -2.82
N CYS A 106 -8.91 -9.43 -3.24
CA CYS A 106 -9.42 -8.37 -2.40
C CYS A 106 -10.24 -8.93 -1.23
N ARG A 107 -9.97 -8.40 -0.05
CA ARG A 107 -10.81 -8.57 1.13
C ARG A 107 -11.48 -7.24 1.41
N LEU A 108 -12.70 -7.11 0.93
CA LEU A 108 -13.45 -5.88 1.10
C LEU A 108 -14.15 -5.85 2.45
N PRO A 109 -14.21 -4.68 3.11
CA PRO A 109 -15.05 -4.55 4.28
C PRO A 109 -16.50 -4.84 3.89
N LYS A 110 -17.22 -5.55 4.74
CA LYS A 110 -18.63 -5.79 4.49
C LYS A 110 -19.37 -4.47 4.44
N PRO A 111 -20.20 -4.23 3.40
CA PRO A 111 -21.04 -3.06 3.40
C PRO A 111 -21.97 -3.08 4.63
N ALA A 112 -22.21 -1.91 5.20
CA ALA A 112 -23.19 -1.80 6.27
C ALA A 112 -24.53 -2.35 5.79
N PRO A 113 -25.26 -3.11 6.64
CA PRO A 113 -26.56 -3.63 6.22
C PRO A 113 -27.44 -2.47 5.80
N ALA A 114 -28.10 -2.64 4.65
CA ALA A 114 -29.02 -1.64 4.15
C ALA A 114 -30.11 -1.40 5.19
N ARG A 115 -30.24 -0.17 5.62
CA ARG A 115 -31.39 0.22 6.44
C ARG A 115 -32.65 0.15 5.60
N LYS A 116 -33.54 -0.67 6.04
CA LYS A 116 -34.90 -0.62 5.51
C LYS A 116 -35.60 0.65 5.96
#